data_100a4c5ea977685f9c20109e2958311a
#
_entry.id   100a4c5ea977685f9c20109e2958311a
#
_cell.length_a   1.000
_cell.length_b   1.000
_cell.length_c   1.000
_cell.angle_alpha   90.00
_cell.angle_beta   90.00
_cell.angle_gamma   90.00
#
_symmetry.space_group_name_H-M   'P 1'
#
loop_
_entity.id
_entity.type
_entity.pdbx_description
1 polymer ?
#
loop_
_entity_poly.entity_id
_entity_poly.type
_entity_poly.pdbx_seq_one_letter_code
_entity_poly.pdbx_strand_id
1 'polypeptide(L)'
;MGAKRVLLGIVVGTGIVAASIATCRGFQPREYKSGVVWPEPKVVTPGKTDSEPPSDAIVLFDGKDLSKWENGERWEVKDGYAIVKGADITTKDSFGDYQLHVEFASPEKVSGRGQGRGNSGVYLALRYEVQILDSFENQTYFDGQCASLYKQSPPMVNACRKPGEWQSYDIIFTAPRFADDGKVLKPAYVTVIHNGVVVHNHFELQGGTYYDKPAAYEKHSEKQPIRLQNHGNPVKFRNIWLREIKPLEGKKPQ
;
A
#
# COMPACT_ATOMS: atom_id res chain seq x y z
N MET A 1 2.03 -75.79 76.71
CA MET A 1 2.47 -74.38 76.51
C MET A 1 1.66 -73.84 75.37
N GLY A 2 0.61 -73.12 75.69
CA GLY A 2 -0.36 -72.66 74.71
C GLY A 2 -0.19 -71.19 74.43
N ALA A 3 -0.01 -70.81 73.17
CA ALA A 3 0.02 -69.38 72.73
C ALA A 3 -1.40 -69.02 72.26
N LYS A 4 -2.00 -68.10 73.00
CA LYS A 4 -3.28 -67.47 72.61
C LYS A 4 -3.03 -66.41 71.50
N ARG A 5 -3.67 -66.60 70.35
CA ARG A 5 -3.74 -65.63 69.29
C ARG A 5 -4.92 -64.72 69.57
N VAL A 6 -4.64 -63.42 69.68
CA VAL A 6 -5.64 -62.32 69.69
C VAL A 6 -5.92 -61.95 68.28
N LEU A 7 -7.15 -62.06 67.79
CA LEU A 7 -7.63 -61.51 66.54
C LEU A 7 -8.03 -60.07 66.80
N LEU A 8 -7.37 -59.12 66.09
CA LEU A 8 -7.75 -57.74 66.09
C LEU A 8 -8.65 -57.48 64.84
N GLY A 9 -9.91 -57.30 65.06
CA GLY A 9 -10.87 -56.99 64.00
C GLY A 9 -10.71 -55.55 63.59
N ILE A 10 -10.38 -55.32 62.29
CA ILE A 10 -10.37 -53.99 61.66
C ILE A 10 -11.74 -53.72 61.11
N VAL A 11 -12.47 -52.71 61.64
CA VAL A 11 -13.74 -52.19 61.11
C VAL A 11 -13.33 -51.12 60.07
N VAL A 12 -13.51 -51.43 58.77
CA VAL A 12 -13.39 -50.48 57.68
C VAL A 12 -14.69 -49.73 57.55
N GLY A 13 -14.72 -48.51 58.06
CA GLY A 13 -15.82 -47.59 57.83
C GLY A 13 -15.74 -46.99 56.42
N THR A 14 -16.63 -47.32 55.51
CA THR A 14 -16.79 -46.71 54.19
C THR A 14 -17.49 -45.37 54.36
N GLY A 15 -16.68 -44.28 54.50
CA GLY A 15 -17.20 -42.91 54.40
C GLY A 15 -17.43 -42.56 52.95
N ILE A 16 -18.69 -42.43 52.54
CA ILE A 16 -19.04 -41.86 51.23
C ILE A 16 -18.81 -40.38 51.30
N VAL A 17 -17.70 -39.88 50.68
CA VAL A 17 -17.49 -38.46 50.47
C VAL A 17 -18.30 -38.08 49.26
N ALA A 18 -19.46 -37.44 49.46
CA ALA A 18 -20.21 -36.79 48.39
C ALA A 18 -19.43 -35.57 47.90
N ALA A 19 -18.67 -35.72 46.82
CA ALA A 19 -18.07 -34.57 46.14
C ALA A 19 -19.16 -33.75 45.47
N SER A 20 -19.51 -32.61 46.04
CA SER A 20 -20.35 -31.60 45.40
C SER A 20 -19.59 -31.04 44.20
N ILE A 21 -19.96 -31.51 42.99
CA ILE A 21 -19.48 -30.88 41.74
C ILE A 21 -20.20 -29.55 41.62
N ALA A 22 -19.58 -28.47 42.08
CA ALA A 22 -19.98 -27.15 41.74
C ALA A 22 -19.78 -26.94 40.25
N THR A 23 -20.81 -27.05 39.45
CA THR A 23 -20.78 -26.63 38.04
C THR A 23 -20.55 -25.13 38.02
N CYS A 24 -19.29 -24.74 37.81
CA CYS A 24 -19.00 -23.39 37.39
C CYS A 24 -19.76 -23.15 36.08
N ARG A 25 -20.90 -22.52 36.18
CA ARG A 25 -21.55 -21.93 34.98
C ARG A 25 -20.51 -20.96 34.40
N GLY A 26 -19.84 -21.38 33.31
CA GLY A 26 -18.88 -20.57 32.61
C GLY A 26 -19.55 -19.22 32.30
N PHE A 27 -18.90 -18.14 32.71
CA PHE A 27 -19.31 -16.78 32.34
C PHE A 27 -19.29 -16.72 30.82
N GLN A 28 -20.45 -16.85 30.18
CA GLN A 28 -20.61 -16.59 28.75
C GLN A 28 -20.65 -15.06 28.59
N PRO A 29 -19.57 -14.45 28.03
CA PRO A 29 -19.61 -13.02 27.81
C PRO A 29 -20.77 -12.68 26.87
N ARG A 30 -21.58 -11.69 27.27
CA ARG A 30 -22.70 -11.23 26.46
C ARG A 30 -22.16 -10.62 25.19
N GLU A 31 -22.57 -11.08 24.00
CA GLU A 31 -22.18 -10.52 22.72
C GLU A 31 -22.49 -9.01 22.67
N TYR A 32 -21.47 -8.21 22.38
CA TYR A 32 -21.67 -6.79 22.11
C TYR A 32 -22.24 -6.61 20.70
N LYS A 33 -23.36 -5.91 20.61
CA LYS A 33 -23.97 -5.53 19.33
C LYS A 33 -23.80 -4.04 19.13
N SER A 34 -23.08 -3.64 18.08
CA SER A 34 -22.80 -2.23 17.77
C SER A 34 -24.07 -1.42 17.43
N GLY A 35 -25.16 -2.09 17.07
CA GLY A 35 -26.38 -1.47 16.55
C GLY A 35 -26.19 -0.86 15.15
N VAL A 36 -25.06 -1.09 14.51
CA VAL A 36 -24.80 -0.65 13.13
C VAL A 36 -25.09 -1.79 12.18
N VAL A 37 -25.89 -1.53 11.16
CA VAL A 37 -26.12 -2.47 10.04
C VAL A 37 -25.08 -2.20 8.97
N TRP A 38 -24.21 -3.16 8.76
CA TRP A 38 -23.18 -3.10 7.72
C TRP A 38 -23.66 -3.80 6.44
N PRO A 39 -23.33 -3.26 5.25
CA PRO A 39 -23.51 -4.01 4.03
C PRO A 39 -22.53 -5.19 3.97
N GLU A 40 -22.89 -6.22 3.23
CA GLU A 40 -22.02 -7.36 2.99
C GLU A 40 -20.75 -6.90 2.21
N PRO A 41 -19.54 -7.25 2.69
CA PRO A 41 -18.31 -6.96 1.95
C PRO A 41 -18.29 -7.67 0.58
N LYS A 42 -17.93 -6.92 -0.48
CA LYS A 42 -17.76 -7.50 -1.81
C LYS A 42 -16.64 -8.56 -1.78
N VAL A 43 -16.90 -9.73 -2.35
CA VAL A 43 -15.89 -10.75 -2.54
C VAL A 43 -14.95 -10.36 -3.67
N VAL A 44 -13.65 -10.32 -3.38
CA VAL A 44 -12.57 -10.06 -4.33
C VAL A 44 -11.61 -11.24 -4.28
N THR A 45 -11.32 -11.83 -5.44
CA THR A 45 -10.29 -12.88 -5.53
C THR A 45 -8.92 -12.22 -5.60
N PRO A 46 -8.00 -12.49 -4.64
CA PRO A 46 -6.64 -11.98 -4.72
C PRO A 46 -5.89 -12.58 -5.92
N GLY A 47 -4.82 -11.93 -6.37
CA GLY A 47 -3.88 -12.51 -7.32
C GLY A 47 -3.21 -13.78 -6.75
N LYS A 48 -2.59 -14.57 -7.60
CA LYS A 48 -1.87 -15.80 -7.16
C LYS A 48 -0.62 -15.46 -6.33
N THR A 49 -0.08 -14.29 -6.54
CA THR A 49 1.02 -13.69 -5.75
C THR A 49 0.61 -12.30 -5.31
N ASP A 50 1.31 -11.74 -4.32
CA ASP A 50 0.99 -10.41 -3.78
C ASP A 50 1.17 -9.27 -4.80
N SER A 51 1.90 -9.52 -5.90
CA SER A 51 2.12 -8.55 -6.97
C SER A 51 1.12 -8.68 -8.13
N GLU A 52 0.40 -9.79 -8.25
CA GLU A 52 -0.59 -9.97 -9.31
C GLU A 52 -1.89 -9.19 -9.02
N PRO A 53 -2.55 -8.65 -10.06
CA PRO A 53 -3.77 -7.88 -9.86
C PRO A 53 -4.91 -8.72 -9.28
N PRO A 54 -5.62 -8.24 -8.24
CA PRO A 54 -6.85 -8.87 -7.77
C PRO A 54 -8.00 -8.72 -8.79
N SER A 55 -9.06 -9.49 -8.62
CA SER A 55 -10.17 -9.57 -9.60
C SER A 55 -10.93 -8.26 -9.82
N ASP A 56 -10.81 -7.27 -8.93
CA ASP A 56 -11.41 -5.94 -9.08
C ASP A 56 -10.40 -4.85 -9.51
N ALA A 57 -9.20 -5.26 -9.90
CA ALA A 57 -8.18 -4.33 -10.37
C ALA A 57 -8.44 -3.87 -11.81
N ILE A 58 -8.06 -2.63 -12.06
CA ILE A 58 -7.93 -2.05 -13.38
C ILE A 58 -6.47 -2.20 -13.79
N VAL A 59 -6.17 -3.11 -14.70
CA VAL A 59 -4.82 -3.31 -15.20
C VAL A 59 -4.48 -2.17 -16.15
N LEU A 60 -3.46 -1.38 -15.81
CA LEU A 60 -3.01 -0.23 -16.61
C LEU A 60 -1.89 -0.60 -17.58
N PHE A 61 -1.08 -1.62 -17.25
CA PHE A 61 -0.05 -2.18 -18.13
C PHE A 61 0.24 -3.64 -17.74
N ASP A 62 0.00 -4.56 -18.67
CA ASP A 62 0.21 -6.00 -18.50
C ASP A 62 1.45 -6.53 -19.27
N GLY A 63 2.29 -5.63 -19.78
CA GLY A 63 3.46 -5.97 -20.56
C GLY A 63 3.24 -6.04 -22.08
N LYS A 64 2.03 -5.78 -22.59
CA LYS A 64 1.72 -5.88 -24.03
C LYS A 64 1.70 -4.54 -24.73
N ASP A 65 0.94 -3.57 -24.21
CA ASP A 65 0.80 -2.26 -24.82
C ASP A 65 0.48 -1.17 -23.79
N LEU A 66 0.68 0.08 -24.16
CA LEU A 66 0.37 1.27 -23.38
C LEU A 66 -0.91 1.98 -23.88
N SER A 67 -1.86 1.27 -24.43
CA SER A 67 -3.11 1.81 -25.02
C SER A 67 -3.96 2.60 -24.01
N LYS A 68 -3.81 2.35 -22.71
CA LYS A 68 -4.47 3.09 -21.62
C LYS A 68 -3.75 4.39 -21.22
N TRP A 69 -2.65 4.72 -21.88
CA TRP A 69 -1.82 5.87 -21.59
C TRP A 69 -1.78 6.85 -22.74
N GLU A 70 -1.94 8.14 -22.48
CA GLU A 70 -1.59 9.22 -23.40
C GLU A 70 -0.08 9.25 -23.59
N ASN A 71 0.37 9.47 -24.81
CA ASN A 71 1.79 9.39 -25.23
C ASN A 71 2.43 8.02 -25.03
N GLY A 72 1.65 6.96 -24.79
CA GLY A 72 2.19 5.61 -24.56
C GLY A 72 3.03 5.10 -25.75
N GLU A 73 2.72 5.53 -26.97
CA GLU A 73 3.46 5.18 -28.21
C GLU A 73 4.90 5.71 -28.23
N ARG A 74 5.25 6.64 -27.34
CA ARG A 74 6.61 7.20 -27.21
C ARG A 74 7.54 6.30 -26.42
N TRP A 75 7.00 5.41 -25.60
CA TRP A 75 7.77 4.45 -24.82
C TRP A 75 7.91 3.15 -25.59
N GLU A 76 9.07 2.51 -25.49
CA GLU A 76 9.33 1.21 -26.09
C GLU A 76 8.74 0.11 -25.20
N VAL A 77 7.87 -0.75 -25.76
CA VAL A 77 7.40 -1.96 -25.08
C VAL A 77 8.14 -3.15 -25.64
N LYS A 78 8.85 -3.87 -24.76
CA LYS A 78 9.68 -5.02 -25.14
C LYS A 78 9.79 -6.00 -23.96
N ASP A 79 9.77 -7.29 -24.24
CA ASP A 79 10.00 -8.36 -23.25
C ASP A 79 9.12 -8.26 -22.01
N GLY A 80 7.87 -7.78 -22.16
CA GLY A 80 6.90 -7.66 -21.09
C GLY A 80 7.06 -6.42 -20.19
N TYR A 81 7.90 -5.45 -20.57
CA TYR A 81 8.06 -4.17 -19.86
C TYR A 81 8.10 -2.98 -20.82
N ALA A 82 7.82 -1.81 -20.31
CA ALA A 82 7.94 -0.53 -21.00
C ALA A 82 9.23 0.19 -20.57
N ILE A 83 9.89 0.86 -21.52
CA ILE A 83 11.12 1.62 -21.30
C ILE A 83 10.81 3.09 -21.49
N VAL A 84 11.13 3.92 -20.49
CA VAL A 84 10.95 5.37 -20.53
C VAL A 84 11.72 5.98 -21.71
N LYS A 85 11.00 6.74 -22.56
CA LYS A 85 11.58 7.44 -23.71
C LYS A 85 10.68 8.60 -24.15
N GLY A 86 11.27 9.65 -24.64
CA GLY A 86 10.54 10.75 -25.32
C GLY A 86 9.79 11.69 -24.37
N ALA A 87 8.65 11.30 -23.82
CA ALA A 87 7.80 12.16 -22.99
C ALA A 87 7.28 11.41 -21.76
N ASP A 88 6.67 12.15 -20.81
CA ASP A 88 5.82 11.56 -19.78
C ASP A 88 4.64 10.85 -20.41
N ILE A 89 4.15 9.80 -19.75
CA ILE A 89 2.90 9.15 -20.09
C ILE A 89 1.89 9.37 -18.97
N THR A 90 0.61 9.50 -19.34
CA THR A 90 -0.48 9.82 -18.41
C THR A 90 -1.65 8.88 -18.67
N THR A 91 -2.29 8.34 -17.62
CA THR A 91 -3.48 7.50 -17.83
C THR A 91 -4.59 8.29 -18.52
N LYS A 92 -5.28 7.67 -19.48
CA LYS A 92 -6.46 8.25 -20.13
C LYS A 92 -7.62 8.40 -19.17
N ASP A 93 -7.75 7.45 -18.24
CA ASP A 93 -8.75 7.48 -17.18
C ASP A 93 -8.26 8.24 -15.95
N SER A 94 -9.22 8.75 -15.16
CA SER A 94 -9.00 9.49 -13.93
C SER A 94 -9.50 8.71 -12.72
N PHE A 95 -8.75 8.73 -11.62
CA PHE A 95 -8.99 7.95 -10.40
C PHE A 95 -8.98 8.87 -9.17
N GLY A 96 -9.78 8.52 -8.15
CA GLY A 96 -9.85 9.23 -6.88
C GLY A 96 -9.01 8.56 -5.80
N ASP A 97 -9.66 7.90 -4.85
CA ASP A 97 -8.99 7.11 -3.81
C ASP A 97 -8.68 5.72 -4.35
N TYR A 98 -7.43 5.27 -4.25
CA TYR A 98 -7.02 3.98 -4.82
C TYR A 98 -5.82 3.34 -4.10
N GLN A 99 -5.68 2.05 -4.31
CA GLN A 99 -4.45 1.28 -4.18
C GLN A 99 -3.84 1.16 -5.58
N LEU A 100 -2.58 1.53 -5.74
CA LEU A 100 -1.82 1.43 -6.98
C LEU A 100 -0.60 0.54 -6.77
N HIS A 101 -0.42 -0.43 -7.64
CA HIS A 101 0.79 -1.24 -7.73
C HIS A 101 1.60 -0.84 -8.97
N VAL A 102 2.89 -0.64 -8.81
CA VAL A 102 3.83 -0.31 -9.91
C VAL A 102 5.13 -1.07 -9.71
N GLU A 103 5.54 -1.86 -10.69
CA GLU A 103 6.89 -2.41 -10.71
C GLU A 103 7.79 -1.61 -11.66
N PHE A 104 9.00 -1.30 -11.19
CA PHE A 104 9.99 -0.55 -11.95
C PHE A 104 11.41 -1.08 -11.73
N ALA A 105 12.31 -0.77 -12.66
CA ALA A 105 13.73 -1.03 -12.49
C ALA A 105 14.54 0.15 -13.04
N SER A 106 15.50 0.64 -12.25
CA SER A 106 16.49 1.59 -12.75
C SER A 106 17.41 0.90 -13.77
N PRO A 107 18.06 1.65 -14.67
CA PRO A 107 18.98 1.06 -15.64
C PRO A 107 20.11 0.26 -14.96
N GLU A 108 20.36 -0.97 -15.43
CA GLU A 108 21.43 -1.82 -14.91
C GLU A 108 22.81 -1.16 -15.05
N LYS A 109 23.05 -0.55 -16.20
CA LYS A 109 24.26 0.26 -16.42
C LYS A 109 24.11 1.60 -15.71
N VAL A 110 24.77 1.76 -14.59
CA VAL A 110 24.80 3.00 -13.83
C VAL A 110 25.38 4.14 -14.68
N SER A 111 24.62 5.25 -14.75
CA SER A 111 25.07 6.48 -15.41
C SER A 111 24.58 7.68 -14.58
N GLY A 112 25.44 8.67 -14.39
CA GLY A 112 25.14 9.84 -13.60
C GLY A 112 25.34 9.64 -12.09
N ARG A 113 24.88 10.61 -11.31
CA ARG A 113 24.92 10.65 -9.83
C ARG A 113 23.77 11.48 -9.29
N GLY A 114 23.45 11.30 -8.01
CA GLY A 114 22.40 12.06 -7.34
C GLY A 114 21.08 11.96 -8.12
N GLN A 115 20.44 13.08 -8.39
CA GLN A 115 19.17 13.15 -9.13
C GLN A 115 19.28 12.84 -10.64
N GLY A 116 20.47 12.76 -11.19
CA GLY A 116 20.72 12.34 -12.58
C GLY A 116 20.89 10.84 -12.78
N ARG A 117 20.62 10.01 -11.75
CA ARG A 117 20.89 8.58 -11.79
C ARG A 117 19.59 7.76 -11.69
N GLY A 118 19.15 7.17 -12.81
CA GLY A 118 17.97 6.31 -12.84
C GLY A 118 16.69 6.98 -12.37
N ASN A 119 16.48 8.24 -12.75
CA ASN A 119 15.41 9.10 -12.29
C ASN A 119 14.13 8.94 -13.12
N SER A 120 13.02 8.88 -12.43
CA SER A 120 11.65 8.91 -12.92
C SER A 120 10.73 9.32 -11.75
N GLY A 121 9.41 9.19 -11.88
CA GLY A 121 8.46 9.49 -10.82
C GLY A 121 7.07 8.95 -11.10
N VAL A 122 6.34 8.61 -10.05
CA VAL A 122 4.92 8.29 -10.09
C VAL A 122 4.15 9.49 -9.54
N TYR A 123 3.44 10.20 -10.41
CA TYR A 123 2.64 11.37 -10.02
C TYR A 123 1.19 10.97 -9.80
N LEU A 124 0.77 10.97 -8.55
CA LEU A 124 -0.60 10.76 -8.13
C LEU A 124 -1.39 12.04 -8.42
N ALA A 125 -2.56 11.92 -9.06
CA ALA A 125 -3.38 13.04 -9.47
C ALA A 125 -2.62 14.13 -10.26
N LEU A 126 -1.60 13.75 -11.06
CA LEU A 126 -0.71 14.62 -11.83
C LEU A 126 0.15 15.59 -10.99
N ARG A 127 0.05 15.56 -9.66
CA ARG A 127 0.61 16.59 -8.76
C ARG A 127 1.51 16.07 -7.67
N TYR A 128 1.21 14.91 -7.11
CA TYR A 128 1.85 14.40 -5.89
C TYR A 128 2.83 13.30 -6.26
N GLU A 129 4.11 13.60 -6.21
CA GLU A 129 5.15 12.69 -6.69
C GLU A 129 5.63 11.73 -5.60
N VAL A 130 5.58 10.44 -5.93
CA VAL A 130 6.40 9.40 -5.32
C VAL A 130 7.62 9.20 -6.20
N GLN A 131 8.79 9.60 -5.71
CA GLN A 131 10.04 9.62 -6.46
C GLN A 131 10.50 8.21 -6.86
N ILE A 132 10.96 8.06 -8.09
CA ILE A 132 11.75 6.92 -8.55
C ILE A 132 13.18 7.41 -8.80
N LEU A 133 14.14 6.77 -8.15
CA LEU A 133 15.57 7.08 -8.29
C LEU A 133 16.37 5.81 -8.04
N ASP A 134 17.50 5.67 -8.70
CA ASP A 134 18.50 4.70 -8.24
C ASP A 134 19.18 5.26 -6.99
N SER A 135 18.70 4.84 -5.81
CA SER A 135 19.23 5.25 -4.49
C SER A 135 20.13 4.20 -3.84
N PHE A 136 20.52 3.16 -4.60
CA PHE A 136 21.48 2.18 -4.13
C PHE A 136 22.90 2.76 -4.19
N GLU A 137 23.51 2.99 -3.02
CA GLU A 137 24.84 3.63 -2.93
C GLU A 137 24.96 4.92 -3.75
N ASN A 138 23.91 5.76 -3.70
CA ASN A 138 23.83 7.02 -4.43
C ASN A 138 23.48 8.16 -3.50
N GLN A 139 24.39 9.06 -3.26
CA GLN A 139 24.18 10.22 -2.39
C GLN A 139 23.37 11.32 -3.10
N THR A 140 22.31 11.76 -2.44
CA THR A 140 21.49 12.92 -2.83
C THR A 140 20.82 13.49 -1.59
N TYR A 141 20.06 14.57 -1.74
CA TYR A 141 19.20 15.06 -0.66
C TYR A 141 18.10 14.04 -0.33
N PHE A 142 17.80 13.87 0.96
CA PHE A 142 16.99 12.76 1.46
C PHE A 142 15.54 12.82 1.00
N ASP A 143 14.96 14.01 0.84
CA ASP A 143 13.61 14.25 0.33
C ASP A 143 13.50 14.16 -1.20
N GLY A 144 14.53 13.67 -1.86
CA GLY A 144 14.58 13.34 -3.29
C GLY A 144 15.10 11.93 -3.57
N GLN A 145 15.23 11.07 -2.54
CA GLN A 145 15.58 9.66 -2.71
C GLN A 145 14.43 8.85 -3.31
N CYS A 146 14.71 7.63 -3.73
CA CYS A 146 13.70 6.65 -4.12
C CYS A 146 12.63 6.52 -3.04
N ALA A 147 11.37 6.54 -3.45
CA ALA A 147 10.19 6.53 -2.59
C ALA A 147 9.99 7.78 -1.72
N SER A 148 10.77 8.86 -1.85
CA SER A 148 10.42 10.11 -1.18
C SER A 148 9.11 10.68 -1.74
N LEU A 149 8.36 11.37 -0.89
CA LEU A 149 7.35 12.32 -1.30
C LEU A 149 8.12 13.59 -1.66
N TYR A 150 8.43 13.75 -2.95
CA TYR A 150 9.46 14.65 -3.45
C TYR A 150 9.34 16.06 -2.89
N LYS A 151 10.42 16.54 -2.21
CA LYS A 151 10.51 17.83 -1.52
C LYS A 151 9.54 18.04 -0.34
N GLN A 152 8.85 16.97 0.12
CA GLN A 152 7.98 17.02 1.29
C GLN A 152 8.46 16.11 2.42
N SER A 153 8.88 14.89 2.11
CA SER A 153 9.34 13.93 3.13
C SER A 153 10.27 12.88 2.53
N PRO A 154 11.41 12.59 3.18
CA PRO A 154 12.19 11.41 2.83
C PRO A 154 11.43 10.13 3.20
N PRO A 155 11.74 8.98 2.59
CA PRO A 155 11.26 7.69 3.07
C PRO A 155 11.84 7.40 4.46
N MET A 156 11.07 6.72 5.32
CA MET A 156 11.53 6.34 6.67
C MET A 156 12.79 5.45 6.65
N VAL A 157 12.94 4.66 5.58
CA VAL A 157 14.13 3.82 5.33
C VAL A 157 14.39 3.74 3.82
N ASN A 158 15.63 3.52 3.42
CA ASN A 158 16.00 3.25 2.03
C ASN A 158 15.86 1.74 1.76
N ALA A 159 14.78 1.34 1.09
CA ALA A 159 14.51 -0.04 0.68
C ALA A 159 14.90 -0.30 -0.80
N CYS A 160 15.70 0.57 -1.42
CA CYS A 160 16.07 0.48 -2.82
C CYS A 160 16.96 -0.74 -3.09
N ARG A 161 16.61 -1.51 -4.12
CA ARG A 161 17.45 -2.61 -4.63
C ARG A 161 18.54 -2.08 -5.57
N LYS A 162 19.48 -2.96 -5.94
CA LYS A 162 20.56 -2.63 -6.88
C LYS A 162 20.02 -2.22 -8.26
N PRO A 163 20.77 -1.40 -9.01
CA PRO A 163 20.43 -1.08 -10.40
C PRO A 163 20.16 -2.34 -11.23
N GLY A 164 19.14 -2.28 -12.07
CA GLY A 164 18.69 -3.40 -12.89
C GLY A 164 17.72 -4.37 -12.21
N GLU A 165 17.69 -4.43 -10.88
CA GLU A 165 16.73 -5.27 -10.16
C GLU A 165 15.34 -4.65 -10.16
N TRP A 166 14.31 -5.51 -10.31
CA TRP A 166 12.92 -5.07 -10.23
C TRP A 166 12.54 -4.71 -8.80
N GLN A 167 11.87 -3.59 -8.68
CA GLN A 167 11.35 -3.02 -7.44
C GLN A 167 9.86 -2.79 -7.57
N SER A 168 9.15 -2.74 -6.45
CA SER A 168 7.72 -2.47 -6.44
C SER A 168 7.36 -1.32 -5.51
N TYR A 169 6.38 -0.54 -5.92
CA TYR A 169 5.59 0.32 -5.05
C TYR A 169 4.18 -0.23 -4.93
N ASP A 170 3.70 -0.33 -3.69
CA ASP A 170 2.29 -0.40 -3.36
C ASP A 170 1.91 0.91 -2.68
N ILE A 171 1.08 1.69 -3.36
CA ILE A 171 0.71 3.05 -2.94
C ILE A 171 -0.78 3.07 -2.61
N ILE A 172 -1.13 3.48 -1.39
CA ILE A 172 -2.50 3.77 -0.99
C ILE A 172 -2.65 5.28 -0.98
N PHE A 173 -3.47 5.81 -1.88
CA PHE A 173 -3.69 7.23 -2.04
C PHE A 173 -5.13 7.61 -1.72
N THR A 174 -5.30 8.65 -0.91
CA THR A 174 -6.57 9.32 -0.67
C THR A 174 -6.47 10.73 -1.25
N ALA A 175 -7.31 11.02 -2.23
CA ALA A 175 -7.31 12.31 -2.92
C ALA A 175 -7.80 13.43 -1.99
N PRO A 176 -7.35 14.67 -2.16
CA PRO A 176 -7.84 15.79 -1.38
C PRO A 176 -9.27 16.13 -1.76
N ARG A 177 -9.97 16.79 -0.85
CA ARG A 177 -11.32 17.34 -1.08
C ARG A 177 -11.26 18.85 -0.95
N PHE A 178 -11.87 19.55 -1.88
CA PHE A 178 -11.89 21.00 -1.93
C PHE A 178 -13.33 21.53 -1.85
N ALA A 179 -13.48 22.68 -1.21
CA ALA A 179 -14.69 23.48 -1.32
C ALA A 179 -14.74 24.20 -2.69
N ASP A 180 -15.88 24.81 -3.00
CA ASP A 180 -16.05 25.51 -4.27
C ASP A 180 -15.12 26.71 -4.41
N ASP A 181 -14.80 27.39 -3.31
CA ASP A 181 -13.83 28.50 -3.25
C ASP A 181 -12.36 28.07 -3.34
N GLY A 182 -12.09 26.75 -3.42
CA GLY A 182 -10.73 26.20 -3.51
C GLY A 182 -10.08 25.88 -2.17
N LYS A 183 -10.76 26.14 -1.05
CA LYS A 183 -10.25 25.78 0.28
C LYS A 183 -10.16 24.26 0.41
N VAL A 184 -9.07 23.78 0.99
CA VAL A 184 -8.89 22.35 1.32
C VAL A 184 -9.84 21.98 2.45
N LEU A 185 -10.77 21.06 2.20
CA LEU A 185 -11.66 20.48 3.19
C LEU A 185 -11.05 19.24 3.84
N LYS A 186 -10.34 18.44 3.04
CA LYS A 186 -9.55 17.28 3.48
C LYS A 186 -8.25 17.27 2.68
N PRO A 187 -7.10 17.18 3.32
CA PRO A 187 -5.82 17.03 2.63
C PRO A 187 -5.73 15.66 1.95
N ALA A 188 -4.77 15.50 1.06
CA ALA A 188 -4.42 14.21 0.49
C ALA A 188 -3.56 13.41 1.47
N TYR A 189 -3.77 12.08 1.50
CA TYR A 189 -2.96 11.16 2.29
C TYR A 189 -2.34 10.08 1.41
N VAL A 190 -1.14 9.67 1.77
CA VAL A 190 -0.44 8.60 1.07
C VAL A 190 0.25 7.65 2.03
N THR A 191 0.12 6.35 1.76
CA THR A 191 0.96 5.29 2.32
C THR A 191 1.74 4.68 1.17
N VAL A 192 3.05 4.51 1.34
CA VAL A 192 3.92 3.88 0.35
C VAL A 192 4.62 2.69 0.97
N ILE A 193 4.50 1.54 0.31
CA ILE A 193 5.23 0.32 0.60
C ILE A 193 6.20 0.10 -0.56
N HIS A 194 7.50 0.10 -0.27
CA HIS A 194 8.57 -0.10 -1.24
C HIS A 194 9.22 -1.46 -1.00
N ASN A 195 9.14 -2.37 -1.97
CA ASN A 195 9.68 -3.73 -1.86
C ASN A 195 9.20 -4.49 -0.61
N GLY A 196 7.92 -4.33 -0.24
CA GLY A 196 7.32 -4.93 0.95
C GLY A 196 7.62 -4.20 2.27
N VAL A 197 8.36 -3.08 2.24
CA VAL A 197 8.70 -2.27 3.42
C VAL A 197 7.89 -0.98 3.43
N VAL A 198 7.18 -0.70 4.52
CA VAL A 198 6.47 0.57 4.69
C VAL A 198 7.48 1.71 4.80
N VAL A 199 7.46 2.64 3.85
CA VAL A 199 8.37 3.80 3.80
C VAL A 199 7.66 5.13 4.07
N HIS A 200 6.35 5.19 3.88
CA HIS A 200 5.45 6.25 4.36
C HIS A 200 4.17 5.61 4.88
N ASN A 201 3.69 6.05 6.03
CA ASN A 201 2.46 5.56 6.64
C ASN A 201 1.48 6.70 6.86
N HIS A 202 0.42 6.73 6.04
CA HIS A 202 -0.67 7.73 6.13
C HIS A 202 -0.15 9.17 6.24
N PHE A 203 0.85 9.49 5.41
CA PHE A 203 1.45 10.82 5.41
C PHE A 203 0.49 11.84 4.82
N GLU A 204 0.28 12.96 5.51
CA GLU A 204 -0.50 14.09 5.03
C GLU A 204 0.35 14.93 4.08
N LEU A 205 -0.03 14.93 2.79
CA LEU A 205 0.65 15.74 1.79
C LEU A 205 0.37 17.23 2.02
N GLN A 206 1.38 18.06 1.82
CA GLN A 206 1.28 19.53 2.00
C GLN A 206 0.81 20.25 0.72
N GLY A 207 0.54 19.50 -0.34
CA GLY A 207 0.14 20.00 -1.64
C GLY A 207 0.89 19.35 -2.79
N GLY A 208 0.82 19.93 -3.98
CA GLY A 208 1.52 19.47 -5.17
C GLY A 208 3.05 19.53 -5.03
N THR A 209 3.73 18.67 -5.79
CA THR A 209 5.19 18.61 -5.85
C THR A 209 5.73 19.73 -6.75
N TYR A 210 6.70 20.46 -6.23
CA TYR A 210 7.47 21.47 -6.95
C TYR A 210 8.96 21.31 -6.65
N TYR A 211 9.80 21.62 -7.65
CA TYR A 211 11.26 21.60 -7.48
C TYR A 211 11.77 22.86 -6.77
N ASP A 212 11.21 24.02 -7.09
CA ASP A 212 11.72 25.36 -6.83
C ASP A 212 10.91 26.19 -5.82
N LYS A 213 9.82 25.63 -5.30
CA LYS A 213 8.95 26.28 -4.32
C LYS A 213 8.34 25.27 -3.34
N PRO A 214 7.85 25.73 -2.18
CA PRO A 214 7.13 24.86 -1.24
C PRO A 214 5.91 24.21 -1.85
N ALA A 215 5.55 23.03 -1.36
CA ALA A 215 4.31 22.35 -1.69
C ALA A 215 3.10 23.26 -1.37
N ALA A 216 2.13 23.29 -2.25
CA ALA A 216 0.88 24.04 -2.07
C ALA A 216 -0.27 23.30 -2.76
N TYR A 217 -1.46 23.38 -2.17
CA TYR A 217 -2.66 22.86 -2.81
C TYR A 217 -3.18 23.84 -3.86
N GLU A 218 -3.51 23.30 -5.02
CA GLU A 218 -4.27 23.94 -6.07
C GLU A 218 -5.54 23.13 -6.29
N LYS A 219 -6.72 23.77 -6.31
CA LYS A 219 -8.00 23.08 -6.50
C LYS A 219 -7.99 22.25 -7.78
N HIS A 220 -8.41 21.01 -7.68
CA HIS A 220 -8.64 20.11 -8.80
C HIS A 220 -9.81 19.18 -8.50
N SER A 221 -10.33 18.47 -9.51
CA SER A 221 -11.34 17.46 -9.29
C SER A 221 -10.77 16.27 -8.49
N GLU A 222 -11.63 15.58 -7.74
CA GLU A 222 -11.25 14.43 -6.92
C GLU A 222 -10.60 13.33 -7.77
N LYS A 223 -11.15 13.06 -8.95
CA LYS A 223 -10.57 12.11 -9.89
C LYS A 223 -9.64 12.81 -10.84
N GLN A 224 -8.40 12.34 -10.91
CA GLN A 224 -7.34 12.83 -11.77
C GLN A 224 -6.55 11.66 -12.35
N PRO A 225 -5.88 11.85 -13.50
CA PRO A 225 -4.99 10.85 -14.05
C PRO A 225 -3.75 10.61 -13.19
N ILE A 226 -3.08 9.48 -13.45
CA ILE A 226 -1.76 9.15 -12.94
C ILE A 226 -0.74 9.41 -14.06
N ARG A 227 0.42 9.96 -13.72
CA ARG A 227 1.51 10.20 -14.65
C ARG A 227 2.76 9.43 -14.25
N LEU A 228 3.44 8.84 -15.23
CA LEU A 228 4.80 8.33 -15.10
C LEU A 228 5.76 9.27 -15.83
N GLN A 229 6.81 9.69 -15.11
CA GLN A 229 7.71 10.74 -15.58
C GLN A 229 8.82 10.20 -16.46
N ASN A 230 9.15 10.94 -17.51
CA ASN A 230 10.41 10.83 -18.22
C ASN A 230 11.39 11.89 -17.72
N HIS A 231 12.44 11.46 -17.03
CA HIS A 231 13.53 12.35 -16.58
C HIS A 231 14.84 12.11 -17.37
N GLY A 232 14.72 11.60 -18.58
CA GLY A 232 15.88 11.32 -19.45
C GLY A 232 16.67 10.04 -19.12
N ASN A 233 16.18 9.23 -18.18
CA ASN A 233 16.77 7.93 -17.85
C ASN A 233 15.85 6.80 -18.33
N PRO A 234 16.40 5.73 -18.94
CA PRO A 234 15.61 4.61 -19.46
C PRO A 234 15.18 3.65 -18.34
N VAL A 235 14.41 4.17 -17.39
CA VAL A 235 13.76 3.37 -16.34
C VAL A 235 12.78 2.42 -17.00
N LYS A 236 12.66 1.21 -16.47
CA LYS A 236 11.73 0.19 -16.97
C LYS A 236 10.52 0.11 -16.04
N PHE A 237 9.35 -0.15 -16.63
CA PHE A 237 8.10 -0.36 -15.90
C PHE A 237 7.42 -1.64 -16.36
N ARG A 238 6.75 -2.35 -15.44
CA ARG A 238 5.90 -3.49 -15.73
C ARG A 238 4.83 -3.65 -14.67
N ASN A 239 3.86 -4.53 -14.90
CA ASN A 239 2.84 -4.92 -13.91
C ASN A 239 2.25 -3.73 -13.17
N ILE A 240 1.55 -2.85 -13.91
CA ILE A 240 0.92 -1.66 -13.35
C ILE A 240 -0.58 -1.88 -13.27
N TRP A 241 -1.12 -1.82 -12.06
CA TRP A 241 -2.56 -1.94 -11.83
C TRP A 241 -3.00 -1.10 -10.65
N LEU A 242 -4.26 -0.73 -10.64
CA LEU A 242 -4.88 -0.09 -9.49
C LEU A 242 -6.25 -0.69 -9.21
N ARG A 243 -6.73 -0.48 -7.99
CA ARG A 243 -8.13 -0.68 -7.61
C ARG A 243 -8.64 0.52 -6.84
N GLU A 244 -9.88 0.96 -7.11
CA GLU A 244 -10.50 2.04 -6.37
C GLU A 244 -10.85 1.59 -4.94
N ILE A 245 -10.59 2.45 -3.96
CA ILE A 245 -10.93 2.22 -2.56
C ILE A 245 -12.29 2.87 -2.28
N LYS A 246 -13.24 2.06 -1.82
CA LYS A 246 -14.58 2.51 -1.41
C LYS A 246 -14.86 1.98 -0.02
N PRO A 247 -14.74 2.79 1.04
CA PRO A 247 -15.08 2.37 2.39
C PRO A 247 -16.53 1.92 2.49
N LEU A 248 -16.80 0.91 3.30
CA LEU A 248 -18.16 0.53 3.63
C LEU A 248 -18.76 1.53 4.59
N GLU A 249 -20.02 1.91 4.37
CA GLU A 249 -20.77 2.79 5.25
C GLU A 249 -21.83 1.98 6.00
N GLY A 250 -21.69 1.91 7.32
CA GLY A 250 -22.68 1.31 8.20
C GLY A 250 -23.82 2.29 8.50
N LYS A 251 -25.05 1.78 8.55
CA LYS A 251 -26.23 2.57 8.91
C LYS A 251 -26.65 2.26 10.35
N LYS A 252 -26.78 3.28 11.20
CA LYS A 252 -27.44 3.12 12.50
C LYS A 252 -28.94 3.02 12.24
N PRO A 253 -29.66 2.09 12.91
CA PRO A 253 -31.11 2.10 12.91
C PRO A 253 -31.62 3.46 13.41
N GLN A 254 -32.65 3.99 12.78
CA GLN A 254 -33.34 5.20 13.23
C GLN A 254 -34.14 4.92 14.52
#